data_647f4342a61d1d5019b826e924439e36
#
_entry.id   647f4342a61d1d5019b826e924439e36
#
_cell.length_a   1.000
_cell.length_b   1.000
_cell.length_c   1.000
_cell.angle_alpha   90.00
_cell.angle_beta   90.00
_cell.angle_gamma   90.00
#
_symmetry.space_group_name_H-M   'P 1'
#
loop_
_entity.id
_entity.type
_entity.pdbx_description
1 polymer ?
#
loop_
_entity_poly.entity_id
_entity_poly.type
_entity_poly.pdbx_seq_one_letter_code
_entity_poly.pdbx_strand_id
1 'polypeptide(L)'
;PRAKFIVMPAVDENGESNFDYKYGVGFDKKYFDDMKENLDDCSWRALFMNQPIEREGLLYNEDELRRYFELPSGTPDAVISACDTKDKGKDFCVMPVLYQYGNDYYVEDIICDNSSPEIVESRLVSCLLKHKVKASRFESNSAGGKIAEKVQREVRAQGGITNITTKYSTANKDTRIIVDSPFVKERFLFKDDSIIKNNQEYRRALGMLCGYTMAGKNAHDDVPDAFSMCADFAQSLVTAQVKVFTRPF
;
A
#
# COMPACT_ATOMS: atom_id res chain seq x y z
N PRO A 1 -37.40 -32.85 5.12
CA PRO A 1 -36.04 -33.18 4.77
C PRO A 1 -35.10 -32.11 5.33
N ARG A 2 -34.14 -32.51 6.17
CA ARG A 2 -33.12 -31.59 6.67
C ARG A 2 -32.06 -31.40 5.55
N ALA A 3 -31.85 -30.18 5.09
CA ALA A 3 -30.76 -29.88 4.18
C ALA A 3 -29.41 -30.25 4.83
N LYS A 4 -28.55 -30.94 4.09
CA LYS A 4 -27.18 -31.24 4.51
C LYS A 4 -26.26 -30.24 3.81
N PHE A 5 -25.57 -29.41 4.58
CA PHE A 5 -24.58 -28.51 4.08
C PHE A 5 -23.23 -29.23 4.00
N ILE A 6 -22.57 -29.15 2.87
CA ILE A 6 -21.20 -29.61 2.65
C ILE A 6 -20.36 -28.34 2.40
N VAL A 7 -19.39 -28.14 3.25
CA VAL A 7 -18.41 -27.04 3.10
C VAL A 7 -17.10 -27.66 2.62
N MET A 8 -16.62 -27.23 1.48
CA MET A 8 -15.36 -27.70 0.89
C MET A 8 -14.44 -26.48 0.68
N PRO A 9 -13.42 -26.30 1.52
CA PRO A 9 -12.44 -25.22 1.32
C PRO A 9 -11.56 -25.52 0.10
N ALA A 10 -10.90 -24.51 -0.44
CA ALA A 10 -10.01 -24.65 -1.59
C ALA A 10 -8.79 -25.52 -1.29
N VAL A 11 -8.27 -25.43 -0.07
CA VAL A 11 -7.15 -26.24 0.42
C VAL A 11 -7.54 -26.95 1.71
N ASP A 12 -6.97 -28.11 1.91
CA ASP A 12 -7.17 -28.91 3.12
C ASP A 12 -6.27 -28.46 4.30
N GLU A 13 -6.31 -29.18 5.41
CA GLU A 13 -5.53 -28.90 6.62
C GLU A 13 -4.01 -29.04 6.39
N ASN A 14 -3.60 -29.79 5.37
CA ASN A 14 -2.19 -29.97 4.99
C ASN A 14 -1.72 -28.93 3.95
N GLY A 15 -2.61 -28.04 3.50
CA GLY A 15 -2.34 -27.06 2.46
C GLY A 15 -2.39 -27.63 1.04
N GLU A 16 -2.97 -28.84 0.87
CA GLU A 16 -3.15 -29.46 -0.44
C GLU A 16 -4.49 -29.02 -1.06
N SER A 17 -4.53 -28.93 -2.39
CA SER A 17 -5.74 -28.51 -3.11
C SER A 17 -6.84 -29.58 -3.04
N ASN A 18 -8.05 -29.16 -2.67
CA ASN A 18 -9.24 -29.97 -2.80
C ASN A 18 -9.82 -30.02 -4.23
N PHE A 19 -9.25 -29.25 -5.16
CA PHE A 19 -9.71 -29.09 -6.53
C PHE A 19 -8.66 -29.49 -7.59
N ASP A 20 -7.60 -30.18 -7.19
CA ASP A 20 -6.63 -30.78 -8.11
C ASP A 20 -7.11 -32.15 -8.54
N TYR A 21 -7.67 -32.22 -9.74
CA TYR A 21 -8.24 -33.45 -10.30
C TYR A 21 -7.26 -34.10 -11.30
N LYS A 22 -7.43 -35.41 -11.47
CA LYS A 22 -6.64 -36.17 -12.46
C LYS A 22 -6.70 -35.54 -13.84
N TYR A 23 -5.61 -35.68 -14.60
CA TYR A 23 -5.45 -35.20 -15.98
C TYR A 23 -5.33 -33.68 -16.15
N GLY A 24 -4.85 -32.99 -15.13
CA GLY A 24 -4.63 -31.52 -15.18
C GLY A 24 -5.93 -30.72 -15.24
N VAL A 25 -7.02 -31.28 -14.76
CA VAL A 25 -8.30 -30.59 -14.60
C VAL A 25 -8.40 -30.02 -13.20
N GLY A 26 -8.82 -28.76 -13.09
CA GLY A 26 -8.98 -28.10 -11.79
C GLY A 26 -7.81 -27.16 -11.46
N PHE A 27 -7.58 -26.95 -10.19
CA PHE A 27 -6.62 -25.98 -9.67
C PHE A 27 -5.66 -26.67 -8.71
N ASP A 28 -4.38 -26.63 -9.02
CA ASP A 28 -3.33 -27.23 -8.21
C ASP A 28 -3.00 -26.36 -6.97
N LYS A 29 -2.17 -26.91 -6.10
CA LYS A 29 -1.68 -26.21 -4.91
C LYS A 29 -1.02 -24.87 -5.25
N LYS A 30 -0.22 -24.83 -6.33
CA LYS A 30 0.50 -23.62 -6.74
C LYS A 30 -0.47 -22.50 -7.09
N TYR A 31 -1.55 -22.81 -7.79
CA TYR A 31 -2.60 -21.84 -8.11
C TYR A 31 -3.18 -21.21 -6.83
N PHE A 32 -3.49 -22.01 -5.82
CA PHE A 32 -4.04 -21.50 -4.58
C PHE A 32 -3.01 -20.78 -3.71
N ASP A 33 -1.74 -21.18 -3.74
CA ASP A 33 -0.65 -20.45 -3.08
C ASP A 33 -0.49 -19.06 -3.73
N ASP A 34 -0.49 -18.97 -5.06
CA ASP A 34 -0.43 -17.71 -5.80
C ASP A 34 -1.67 -16.82 -5.50
N MET A 35 -2.86 -17.40 -5.41
CA MET A 35 -4.08 -16.66 -5.04
C MET A 35 -4.00 -16.13 -3.61
N LYS A 36 -3.52 -16.95 -2.67
CA LYS A 36 -3.35 -16.55 -1.28
C LYS A 36 -2.33 -15.42 -1.09
N GLU A 37 -1.27 -15.40 -1.88
CA GLU A 37 -0.28 -14.32 -1.86
C GLU A 37 -0.81 -12.99 -2.43
N ASN A 38 -1.84 -13.05 -3.28
CA ASN A 38 -2.42 -11.89 -3.94
C ASN A 38 -3.69 -11.33 -3.30
N LEU A 39 -4.25 -12.02 -2.30
CA LEU A 39 -5.47 -11.63 -1.61
C LEU A 39 -5.19 -11.30 -0.14
N ASP A 40 -5.97 -10.38 0.41
CA ASP A 40 -6.03 -10.19 1.86
C ASP A 40 -6.66 -11.43 2.55
N ASP A 41 -6.35 -11.64 3.83
CA ASP A 41 -6.79 -12.83 4.57
C ASP A 41 -8.32 -12.96 4.63
N CYS A 42 -9.05 -11.83 4.74
CA CYS A 42 -10.52 -11.86 4.77
C CYS A 42 -11.08 -12.33 3.43
N SER A 43 -10.58 -11.80 2.32
CA SER A 43 -10.98 -12.21 0.97
C SER A 43 -10.59 -13.65 0.69
N TRP A 44 -9.38 -14.08 1.07
CA TRP A 44 -8.97 -15.48 0.96
C TRP A 44 -9.91 -16.42 1.71
N ARG A 45 -10.21 -16.13 2.99
CA ARG A 45 -11.08 -16.95 3.81
C ARG A 45 -12.52 -17.00 3.31
N ALA A 46 -13.04 -15.85 2.88
CA ALA A 46 -14.41 -15.77 2.36
C ALA A 46 -14.58 -16.51 1.03
N LEU A 47 -13.68 -16.27 0.06
CA LEU A 47 -13.82 -16.75 -1.32
C LEU A 47 -13.36 -18.20 -1.48
N PHE A 48 -12.29 -18.61 -0.79
CA PHE A 48 -11.63 -19.88 -1.02
C PHE A 48 -11.78 -20.87 0.14
N MET A 49 -11.89 -20.38 1.39
CA MET A 49 -11.99 -21.26 2.54
C MET A 49 -13.43 -21.47 3.02
N ASN A 50 -14.42 -20.84 2.39
CA ASN A 50 -15.82 -20.83 2.82
C ASN A 50 -16.00 -20.40 4.30
N GLN A 51 -15.15 -19.49 4.76
CA GLN A 51 -15.14 -18.93 6.09
C GLN A 51 -15.31 -17.40 6.02
N PRO A 52 -16.51 -16.89 5.66
CA PRO A 52 -16.73 -15.45 5.68
C PRO A 52 -16.53 -14.93 7.09
N ILE A 53 -15.59 -14.05 7.27
CA ILE A 53 -15.38 -13.33 8.52
C ILE A 53 -16.19 -12.05 8.40
N GLU A 54 -17.02 -11.78 9.40
CA GLU A 54 -17.59 -10.44 9.55
C GLU A 54 -16.42 -9.48 9.71
N ARG A 55 -16.38 -8.45 8.86
CA ARG A 55 -15.31 -7.43 8.87
C ARG A 55 -15.50 -6.46 10.04
N GLU A 56 -15.71 -7.00 11.24
CA GLU A 56 -15.73 -6.18 12.46
C GLU A 56 -14.31 -5.68 12.76
N GLY A 57 -14.19 -4.40 13.07
CA GLY A 57 -12.92 -3.79 13.47
C GLY A 57 -11.98 -3.42 12.34
N LEU A 58 -12.46 -3.33 11.09
CA LEU A 58 -11.66 -2.75 10.00
C LEU A 58 -11.25 -1.32 10.33
N LEU A 59 -9.96 -1.03 10.14
CA LEU A 59 -9.46 0.34 10.30
C LEU A 59 -9.89 1.22 9.12
N TYR A 60 -9.89 0.65 7.90
CA TYR A 60 -10.30 1.33 6.68
C TYR A 60 -11.46 0.57 6.05
N ASN A 61 -12.67 1.14 6.15
CA ASN A 61 -13.82 0.61 5.44
C ASN A 61 -13.80 1.16 4.01
N GLU A 62 -14.00 0.30 3.02
CA GLU A 62 -13.97 0.68 1.61
C GLU A 62 -15.00 1.77 1.27
N ASP A 63 -16.18 1.71 1.89
CA ASP A 63 -17.26 2.69 1.72
C ASP A 63 -16.93 4.06 2.35
N GLU A 64 -15.98 4.13 3.28
CA GLU A 64 -15.54 5.37 3.93
C GLU A 64 -14.38 6.05 3.19
N LEU A 65 -13.73 5.35 2.26
CA LEU A 65 -12.63 5.92 1.51
C LEU A 65 -13.15 6.93 0.49
N ARG A 66 -12.60 8.14 0.52
CA ARG A 66 -12.90 9.16 -0.49
C ARG A 66 -12.38 8.71 -1.85
N ARG A 67 -13.22 8.82 -2.88
CA ARG A 67 -12.91 8.38 -4.23
C ARG A 67 -12.89 9.56 -5.20
N TYR A 68 -12.11 9.42 -6.28
CA TYR A 68 -12.11 10.40 -7.37
C TYR A 68 -12.08 9.72 -8.73
N PHE A 69 -12.67 10.38 -9.72
CA PHE A 69 -12.67 9.96 -11.12
C PHE A 69 -11.63 10.70 -11.96
N GLU A 70 -11.44 11.99 -11.69
CA GLU A 70 -10.53 12.87 -12.39
C GLU A 70 -9.77 13.74 -11.40
N LEU A 71 -8.54 14.07 -11.73
CA LEU A 71 -7.77 15.03 -10.95
C LEU A 71 -8.34 16.44 -11.12
N PRO A 72 -8.22 17.32 -10.12
CA PRO A 72 -8.54 18.74 -10.27
C PRO A 72 -7.78 19.36 -11.44
N SER A 73 -8.38 20.37 -12.07
CA SER A 73 -7.75 21.13 -13.16
C SER A 73 -6.51 21.87 -12.65
N GLY A 74 -5.47 21.90 -13.47
CA GLY A 74 -4.22 22.59 -13.16
C GLY A 74 -3.11 21.65 -12.69
N THR A 75 -1.99 22.26 -12.28
CA THR A 75 -0.84 21.52 -11.75
C THR A 75 -1.00 21.28 -10.25
N PRO A 76 -0.63 20.11 -9.71
CA PRO A 76 -0.64 19.90 -8.27
C PRO A 76 0.33 20.85 -7.55
N ASP A 77 -0.03 21.26 -6.35
CA ASP A 77 0.80 22.10 -5.47
C ASP A 77 2.10 21.39 -5.13
N ALA A 78 2.03 20.10 -4.89
CA ALA A 78 3.16 19.22 -4.67
C ALA A 78 2.86 17.79 -5.18
N VAL A 79 3.93 17.07 -5.55
CA VAL A 79 3.89 15.62 -5.77
C VAL A 79 4.88 15.00 -4.80
N ILE A 80 4.37 14.19 -3.90
CA ILE A 80 5.15 13.56 -2.83
C ILE A 80 4.93 12.05 -2.82
N SER A 81 5.84 11.32 -2.17
CA SER A 81 5.68 9.89 -1.90
C SER A 81 6.35 9.49 -0.60
N ALA A 82 5.93 8.38 -0.03
CA ALA A 82 6.70 7.69 1.00
C ALA A 82 6.86 6.22 0.61
N CYS A 83 7.98 5.62 0.96
CA CYS A 83 8.31 4.26 0.57
C CYS A 83 8.61 3.42 1.81
N ASP A 84 7.75 2.44 2.08
CA ASP A 84 8.06 1.32 2.97
C ASP A 84 8.88 0.32 2.15
N THR A 85 10.14 0.15 2.54
CA THR A 85 11.07 -0.71 1.80
C THR A 85 11.00 -2.14 2.33
N LYS A 86 10.87 -3.10 1.42
CA LYS A 86 10.91 -4.52 1.72
C LYS A 86 12.20 -4.90 2.45
N ASP A 87 12.09 -5.57 3.61
CA ASP A 87 13.27 -6.03 4.34
C ASP A 87 13.74 -7.39 3.81
N LYS A 88 13.02 -8.46 4.06
CA LYS A 88 13.34 -9.82 3.58
C LYS A 88 12.07 -10.67 3.51
N GLY A 89 12.04 -11.61 2.56
CA GLY A 89 10.98 -12.61 2.50
C GLY A 89 9.81 -12.18 1.62
N LYS A 90 8.58 -12.39 2.11
CA LYS A 90 7.32 -12.21 1.37
C LYS A 90 6.74 -10.81 1.45
N ASP A 91 7.39 -9.87 2.17
CA ASP A 91 6.91 -8.51 2.35
C ASP A 91 6.90 -7.74 1.04
N PHE A 92 6.02 -6.76 0.94
CA PHE A 92 5.93 -5.88 -0.22
C PHE A 92 6.74 -4.60 0.01
N CYS A 93 7.40 -4.13 -1.04
CA CYS A 93 7.80 -2.74 -1.11
C CYS A 93 6.59 -1.92 -1.55
N VAL A 94 6.21 -0.94 -0.75
CA VAL A 94 5.02 -0.12 -1.02
C VAL A 94 5.40 1.34 -1.10
N MET A 95 5.05 1.98 -2.23
CA MET A 95 5.27 3.42 -2.44
C MET A 95 4.06 4.08 -3.08
N PRO A 96 3.14 4.65 -2.29
CA PRO A 96 2.10 5.53 -2.80
C PRO A 96 2.70 6.83 -3.35
N VAL A 97 2.12 7.33 -4.45
CA VAL A 97 2.43 8.65 -5.03
C VAL A 97 1.21 9.54 -4.86
N LEU A 98 1.41 10.67 -4.21
CA LEU A 98 0.36 11.60 -3.83
C LEU A 98 0.49 12.91 -4.59
N TYR A 99 -0.59 13.34 -5.24
CA TYR A 99 -0.73 14.65 -5.85
C TYR A 99 -1.52 15.55 -4.92
N GLN A 100 -0.89 16.61 -4.41
CA GLN A 100 -1.54 17.55 -3.52
C GLN A 100 -2.27 18.65 -4.28
N TYR A 101 -3.54 18.87 -3.95
CA TYR A 101 -4.33 20.01 -4.37
C TYR A 101 -5.00 20.62 -3.14
N GLY A 102 -4.51 21.77 -2.70
CA GLY A 102 -4.94 22.38 -1.45
C GLY A 102 -4.65 21.49 -0.25
N ASN A 103 -5.70 21.11 0.46
CA ASN A 103 -5.59 20.25 1.64
C ASN A 103 -5.76 18.76 1.34
N ASP A 104 -6.07 18.40 0.11
CA ASP A 104 -6.37 17.02 -0.29
C ASP A 104 -5.20 16.39 -1.05
N TYR A 105 -5.03 15.08 -0.89
CA TYR A 105 -3.97 14.29 -1.51
C TYR A 105 -4.60 13.18 -2.36
N TYR A 106 -4.40 13.25 -3.66
CA TYR A 106 -4.88 12.28 -4.63
C TYR A 106 -3.85 11.17 -4.80
N VAL A 107 -4.23 9.95 -4.46
CA VAL A 107 -3.39 8.76 -4.62
C VAL A 107 -3.36 8.38 -6.09
N GLU A 108 -2.37 8.92 -6.83
CA GLU A 108 -2.33 8.78 -8.30
C GLU A 108 -1.70 7.47 -8.75
N ASP A 109 -0.73 6.96 -8.01
CA ASP A 109 -0.10 5.67 -8.32
C ASP A 109 0.32 4.97 -7.02
N ILE A 110 0.46 3.66 -7.05
CA ILE A 110 0.94 2.86 -5.93
C ILE A 110 1.85 1.77 -6.50
N ILE A 111 3.11 1.76 -6.09
CA ILE A 111 3.94 0.56 -6.21
C ILE A 111 3.62 -0.34 -5.02
N CYS A 112 3.27 -1.59 -5.29
CA CYS A 112 3.06 -2.64 -4.29
C CYS A 112 3.63 -3.93 -4.86
N ASP A 113 4.95 -4.15 -4.68
CA ASP A 113 5.72 -5.15 -5.39
C ASP A 113 6.60 -5.97 -4.46
N ASN A 114 6.52 -7.30 -4.58
CA ASN A 114 7.34 -8.24 -3.82
C ASN A 114 8.43 -8.92 -4.68
N SER A 115 8.69 -8.43 -5.88
CA SER A 115 9.76 -8.91 -6.77
C SER A 115 11.16 -8.75 -6.17
N SER A 116 12.18 -9.16 -6.91
CA SER A 116 13.57 -9.01 -6.46
C SER A 116 13.95 -7.53 -6.27
N PRO A 117 14.90 -7.23 -5.38
CA PRO A 117 15.30 -5.85 -5.09
C PRO A 117 15.66 -5.04 -6.33
N GLU A 118 16.32 -5.65 -7.32
CA GLU A 118 16.76 -4.98 -8.54
C GLU A 118 15.57 -4.52 -9.39
N ILE A 119 14.52 -5.34 -9.47
CA ILE A 119 13.28 -5.02 -10.19
C ILE A 119 12.55 -3.89 -9.46
N VAL A 120 12.39 -4.03 -8.14
CA VAL A 120 11.70 -3.03 -7.30
C VAL A 120 12.41 -1.68 -7.38
N GLU A 121 13.72 -1.64 -7.22
CA GLU A 121 14.50 -0.40 -7.29
C GLU A 121 14.36 0.31 -8.64
N SER A 122 14.41 -0.45 -9.74
CA SER A 122 14.20 0.11 -11.10
C SER A 122 12.77 0.68 -11.27
N ARG A 123 11.77 0.04 -10.68
CA ARG A 123 10.39 0.50 -10.69
C ARG A 123 10.21 1.76 -9.86
N LEU A 124 10.83 1.84 -8.68
CA LEU A 124 10.83 3.04 -7.84
C LEU A 124 11.41 4.24 -8.60
N VAL A 125 12.56 4.08 -9.25
CA VAL A 125 13.18 5.13 -10.07
C VAL A 125 12.24 5.56 -11.19
N SER A 126 11.70 4.62 -11.95
CA SER A 126 10.78 4.89 -13.07
C SER A 126 9.53 5.63 -12.61
N CYS A 127 8.96 5.25 -11.47
CA CYS A 127 7.78 5.87 -10.90
C CYS A 127 8.06 7.32 -10.44
N LEU A 128 9.16 7.55 -9.73
CA LEU A 128 9.57 8.89 -9.28
C LEU A 128 9.78 9.84 -10.46
N LEU A 129 10.39 9.36 -11.53
CA LEU A 129 10.61 10.13 -12.76
C LEU A 129 9.30 10.40 -13.52
N LYS A 130 8.47 9.37 -13.71
CA LYS A 130 7.16 9.44 -14.39
C LYS A 130 6.28 10.52 -13.77
N HIS A 131 6.18 10.53 -12.46
CA HIS A 131 5.32 11.45 -11.72
C HIS A 131 6.00 12.76 -11.34
N LYS A 132 7.28 12.94 -11.69
CA LYS A 132 8.08 14.12 -11.33
C LYS A 132 7.98 14.44 -9.84
N VAL A 133 8.08 13.39 -9.01
CA VAL A 133 7.97 13.50 -7.56
C VAL A 133 9.01 14.49 -7.04
N LYS A 134 8.58 15.51 -6.29
CA LYS A 134 9.49 16.54 -5.76
C LYS A 134 10.20 16.08 -4.49
N ALA A 135 9.48 15.40 -3.61
CA ALA A 135 10.00 14.92 -2.34
C ALA A 135 9.49 13.50 -2.06
N SER A 136 10.40 12.64 -1.63
CA SER A 136 10.08 11.28 -1.22
C SER A 136 10.72 10.96 0.12
N ARG A 137 10.03 10.20 0.97
CA ARG A 137 10.57 9.73 2.24
C ARG A 137 10.63 8.21 2.25
N PHE A 138 11.81 7.67 2.49
CA PHE A 138 12.04 6.25 2.60
C PHE A 138 12.20 5.83 4.06
N GLU A 139 11.65 4.70 4.44
CA GLU A 139 12.00 4.11 5.73
C GLU A 139 13.46 3.68 5.70
N SER A 140 14.21 3.99 6.77
CA SER A 140 15.66 3.67 6.84
C SER A 140 15.97 2.46 7.71
N ASN A 141 14.96 1.74 8.17
CA ASN A 141 15.14 0.50 8.90
C ASN A 141 15.83 -0.54 7.99
N SER A 142 16.68 -1.39 8.57
CA SER A 142 17.38 -2.46 7.85
C SER A 142 18.14 -2.00 6.59
N ALA A 143 17.72 -2.41 5.41
CA ALA A 143 18.35 -2.08 4.12
C ALA A 143 17.85 -0.78 3.48
N GLY A 144 16.77 -0.18 4.02
CA GLY A 144 16.05 0.94 3.38
C GLY A 144 16.91 2.16 3.10
N GLY A 145 17.86 2.49 3.98
CA GLY A 145 18.78 3.59 3.75
C GLY A 145 19.66 3.40 2.49
N LYS A 146 20.14 2.20 2.24
CA LYS A 146 20.96 1.87 1.04
C LYS A 146 20.12 1.91 -0.24
N ILE A 147 18.88 1.44 -0.17
CA ILE A 147 17.92 1.53 -1.28
C ILE A 147 17.64 2.99 -1.61
N ALA A 148 17.37 3.82 -0.62
CA ALA A 148 17.15 5.26 -0.79
C ALA A 148 18.33 5.96 -1.49
N GLU A 149 19.56 5.69 -1.06
CA GLU A 149 20.78 6.25 -1.66
C GLU A 149 20.94 5.82 -3.13
N LYS A 150 20.71 4.53 -3.42
CA LYS A 150 20.81 3.99 -4.78
C LYS A 150 19.76 4.62 -5.69
N VAL A 151 18.48 4.62 -5.27
CA VAL A 151 17.38 5.21 -6.01
C VAL A 151 17.62 6.71 -6.24
N GLN A 152 18.08 7.45 -5.21
CA GLN A 152 18.40 8.89 -5.35
C GLN A 152 19.49 9.14 -6.40
N ARG A 153 20.54 8.33 -6.40
CA ARG A 153 21.63 8.44 -7.39
C ARG A 153 21.11 8.17 -8.80
N GLU A 154 20.32 7.13 -9.00
CA GLU A 154 19.78 6.76 -10.31
C GLU A 154 18.76 7.77 -10.83
N VAL A 155 17.88 8.29 -9.97
CA VAL A 155 16.94 9.37 -10.32
C VAL A 155 17.71 10.61 -10.80
N ARG A 156 18.76 11.01 -10.09
CA ARG A 156 19.60 12.16 -10.48
C ARG A 156 20.35 11.91 -11.79
N ALA A 157 20.89 10.71 -11.97
CA ALA A 157 21.59 10.33 -13.21
C ALA A 157 20.70 10.43 -14.45
N GLN A 158 19.39 10.25 -14.27
CA GLN A 158 18.37 10.37 -15.33
C GLN A 158 17.72 11.77 -15.39
N GLY A 159 18.28 12.77 -14.69
CA GLY A 159 17.79 14.13 -14.71
C GLY A 159 16.56 14.41 -13.84
N GLY A 160 16.21 13.48 -12.96
CA GLY A 160 15.09 13.67 -12.02
C GLY A 160 15.44 14.65 -10.89
N ILE A 161 14.39 15.29 -10.38
CA ILE A 161 14.49 16.38 -9.37
C ILE A 161 14.13 15.91 -7.95
N THR A 162 13.75 14.66 -7.77
CA THR A 162 13.27 14.14 -6.50
C THR A 162 14.32 14.30 -5.40
N ASN A 163 13.92 14.90 -4.28
CA ASN A 163 14.70 14.89 -3.04
C ASN A 163 14.26 13.72 -2.18
N ILE A 164 15.11 12.72 -2.02
CA ILE A 164 14.84 11.55 -1.17
C ILE A 164 15.44 11.79 0.21
N THR A 165 14.59 11.70 1.24
CA THR A 165 14.99 11.72 2.64
C THR A 165 14.72 10.37 3.27
N THR A 166 15.41 10.06 4.36
CA THR A 166 15.16 8.83 5.11
C THR A 166 14.64 9.15 6.50
N LYS A 167 13.78 8.29 7.02
CA LYS A 167 13.30 8.36 8.41
C LYS A 167 13.43 7.00 9.06
N TYR A 168 14.12 6.96 10.19
CA TYR A 168 14.15 5.78 11.05
C TYR A 168 12.91 5.78 11.94
N SER A 169 12.17 4.67 11.95
CA SER A 169 10.97 4.52 12.76
C SER A 169 11.24 3.65 13.98
N THR A 170 10.97 4.18 15.17
CA THR A 170 11.08 3.47 16.46
C THR A 170 9.74 3.12 17.05
N ALA A 171 8.66 3.76 16.58
CA ALA A 171 7.32 3.50 17.09
C ALA A 171 6.79 2.16 16.57
N ASN A 172 5.92 1.55 17.36
CA ASN A 172 5.21 0.34 16.95
C ASN A 172 4.39 0.62 15.69
N LYS A 173 4.48 -0.28 14.70
CA LYS A 173 3.85 -0.16 13.39
C LYS A 173 2.33 -0.01 13.51
N ASP A 174 1.67 -0.89 14.26
CA ASP A 174 0.22 -0.82 14.47
C ASP A 174 -0.22 0.50 15.09
N THR A 175 0.56 1.02 16.04
CA THR A 175 0.25 2.31 16.68
C THR A 175 0.32 3.46 15.68
N ARG A 176 1.33 3.48 14.79
CA ARG A 176 1.45 4.51 13.74
C ARG A 176 0.26 4.46 12.79
N ILE A 177 -0.06 3.26 12.29
CA ILE A 177 -1.17 3.03 11.37
C ILE A 177 -2.48 3.55 11.96
N ILE A 178 -2.76 3.22 13.23
CA ILE A 178 -3.99 3.66 13.91
C ILE A 178 -4.01 5.18 14.10
N VAL A 179 -2.91 5.77 14.56
CA VAL A 179 -2.82 7.22 14.84
C VAL A 179 -2.98 8.06 13.57
N ASP A 180 -2.40 7.62 12.45
CA ASP A 180 -2.44 8.36 11.19
C ASP A 180 -3.69 8.08 10.34
N SER A 181 -4.46 7.04 10.68
CA SER A 181 -5.64 6.64 9.90
C SER A 181 -6.70 7.73 9.74
N PRO A 182 -6.98 8.61 10.74
CA PRO A 182 -7.92 9.70 10.55
C PRO A 182 -7.48 10.67 9.44
N PHE A 183 -6.19 10.99 9.37
CA PHE A 183 -5.66 11.85 8.32
C PHE A 183 -5.78 11.21 6.94
N VAL A 184 -5.49 9.91 6.83
CA VAL A 184 -5.65 9.16 5.58
C VAL A 184 -7.12 9.20 5.13
N LYS A 185 -8.07 8.89 6.02
CA LYS A 185 -9.51 8.89 5.69
C LYS A 185 -10.03 10.26 5.31
N GLU A 186 -9.56 11.32 5.98
CA GLU A 186 -10.05 12.68 5.77
C GLU A 186 -9.43 13.36 4.55
N ARG A 187 -8.14 13.11 4.27
CA ARG A 187 -7.34 13.89 3.31
C ARG A 187 -6.96 13.14 2.05
N PHE A 188 -6.97 11.80 2.06
CA PHE A 188 -6.57 11.04 0.88
C PHE A 188 -7.78 10.66 0.04
N LEU A 189 -7.64 10.82 -1.28
CA LEU A 189 -8.63 10.38 -2.26
C LEU A 189 -8.01 9.29 -3.11
N PHE A 190 -8.73 8.21 -3.24
CA PHE A 190 -8.31 7.04 -4.02
C PHE A 190 -9.03 7.00 -5.37
N LYS A 191 -8.41 6.45 -6.38
CA LYS A 191 -9.05 6.26 -7.68
C LYS A 191 -10.31 5.43 -7.55
N ASP A 192 -11.37 5.81 -8.27
CA ASP A 192 -12.59 5.02 -8.35
C ASP A 192 -12.31 3.66 -9.01
N ASP A 193 -13.06 2.64 -8.62
CA ASP A 193 -12.88 1.27 -9.09
C ASP A 193 -13.04 1.14 -10.60
N SER A 194 -13.86 2.00 -11.22
CA SER A 194 -14.06 2.02 -12.67
C SER A 194 -12.78 2.39 -13.42
N ILE A 195 -11.90 3.22 -12.81
CA ILE A 195 -10.63 3.67 -13.40
C ILE A 195 -9.54 2.62 -13.23
N ILE A 196 -9.52 1.91 -12.10
CA ILE A 196 -8.47 0.94 -11.76
C ILE A 196 -8.76 -0.48 -12.22
N LYS A 197 -9.80 -0.73 -13.00
CA LYS A 197 -10.20 -2.08 -13.47
C LYS A 197 -9.03 -2.92 -13.98
N ASN A 198 -8.13 -2.30 -14.73
CA ASN A 198 -6.97 -2.95 -15.34
C ASN A 198 -5.66 -2.75 -14.55
N ASN A 199 -5.72 -2.05 -13.41
CA ASN A 199 -4.55 -1.85 -12.54
C ASN A 199 -4.63 -2.81 -11.35
N GLN A 200 -4.13 -4.02 -11.55
CA GLN A 200 -4.15 -5.06 -10.52
C GLN A 200 -3.35 -4.69 -9.27
N GLU A 201 -2.24 -3.97 -9.44
CA GLU A 201 -1.38 -3.55 -8.34
C GLU A 201 -2.06 -2.54 -7.43
N TYR A 202 -2.70 -1.53 -8.01
CA TYR A 202 -3.47 -0.54 -7.25
C TYR A 202 -4.65 -1.20 -6.51
N ARG A 203 -5.37 -2.12 -7.19
CA ARG A 203 -6.48 -2.87 -6.58
C ARG A 203 -6.00 -3.75 -5.43
N ARG A 204 -4.88 -4.44 -5.61
CA ARG A 204 -4.26 -5.26 -4.55
C ARG A 204 -3.91 -4.41 -3.34
N ALA A 205 -3.28 -3.25 -3.54
CA ALA A 205 -2.95 -2.33 -2.47
C ALA A 205 -4.19 -1.83 -1.73
N LEU A 206 -5.27 -1.47 -2.44
CA LEU A 206 -6.54 -1.11 -1.79
C LEU A 206 -7.13 -2.26 -0.99
N GLY A 207 -7.10 -3.48 -1.52
CA GLY A 207 -7.56 -4.68 -0.80
C GLY A 207 -6.79 -4.91 0.51
N MET A 208 -5.46 -4.73 0.48
CA MET A 208 -4.63 -4.83 1.69
C MET A 208 -4.92 -3.71 2.69
N LEU A 209 -5.15 -2.47 2.21
CA LEU A 209 -5.51 -1.34 3.06
C LEU A 209 -6.85 -1.59 3.76
N CYS A 210 -7.89 -1.94 2.99
CA CYS A 210 -9.24 -2.17 3.51
C CYS A 210 -9.37 -3.48 4.28
N GLY A 211 -8.45 -4.41 4.11
CA GLY A 211 -8.41 -5.66 4.87
C GLY A 211 -7.76 -5.55 6.25
N TYR A 212 -7.12 -4.42 6.56
CA TYR A 212 -6.41 -4.24 7.83
C TYR A 212 -7.37 -4.09 9.01
N THR A 213 -7.17 -4.89 10.07
CA THR A 213 -7.99 -4.90 11.28
C THR A 213 -7.21 -4.37 12.48
N MET A 214 -7.89 -3.60 13.35
CA MET A 214 -7.32 -3.11 14.60
C MET A 214 -7.10 -4.22 15.65
N ALA A 215 -7.87 -5.29 15.58
CA ALA A 215 -7.90 -6.36 16.58
C ALA A 215 -6.81 -7.42 16.36
N GLY A 216 -5.96 -7.26 15.30
CA GLY A 216 -4.88 -8.10 15.33
C GLY A 216 -4.34 -8.86 14.19
N LYS A 217 -3.87 -9.86 13.94
CA LYS A 217 -3.01 -10.64 13.06
C LYS A 217 -3.29 -10.35 11.59
N ASN A 218 -2.80 -9.21 11.13
CA ASN A 218 -2.84 -8.85 9.73
C ASN A 218 -1.72 -9.60 9.00
N ALA A 219 -2.06 -10.29 7.90
CA ALA A 219 -1.08 -11.01 7.09
C ALA A 219 -0.13 -10.05 6.36
N HIS A 220 -0.65 -8.87 6.01
CA HIS A 220 0.08 -7.81 5.30
C HIS A 220 -0.29 -6.47 5.91
N ASP A 221 0.69 -5.79 6.48
CA ASP A 221 0.56 -4.45 7.06
C ASP A 221 1.41 -3.41 6.32
N ASP A 222 2.10 -3.82 5.25
CA ASP A 222 3.00 -2.95 4.48
C ASP A 222 2.25 -1.78 3.82
N VAL A 223 1.04 -2.03 3.28
CA VAL A 223 0.25 -0.98 2.64
C VAL A 223 -0.30 0.02 3.65
N PRO A 224 -0.99 -0.37 4.73
CA PRO A 224 -1.41 0.58 5.76
C PRO A 224 -0.24 1.38 6.36
N ASP A 225 0.92 0.75 6.55
CA ASP A 225 2.11 1.44 7.06
C ASP A 225 2.66 2.47 6.07
N ALA A 226 2.76 2.13 4.78
CA ALA A 226 3.17 3.09 3.76
C ALA A 226 2.22 4.30 3.68
N PHE A 227 0.91 4.11 3.87
CA PHE A 227 -0.05 5.22 3.95
C PHE A 227 0.09 6.03 5.24
N SER A 228 0.39 5.40 6.38
CA SER A 228 0.77 6.10 7.62
C SER A 228 2.02 6.95 7.41
N MET A 229 3.06 6.40 6.78
CA MET A 229 4.27 7.15 6.44
C MET A 229 3.99 8.34 5.51
N CYS A 230 3.09 8.19 4.53
CA CYS A 230 2.63 9.27 3.67
C CYS A 230 1.92 10.37 4.46
N ALA A 231 1.05 10.00 5.40
CA ALA A 231 0.32 10.94 6.25
C ALA A 231 1.27 11.74 7.16
N ASP A 232 2.19 11.06 7.84
CA ASP A 232 3.22 11.72 8.67
C ASP A 232 4.11 12.63 7.83
N PHE A 233 4.48 12.21 6.61
CA PHE A 233 5.29 13.03 5.72
C PHE A 233 4.53 14.28 5.26
N ALA A 234 3.30 14.14 4.81
CA ALA A 234 2.45 15.24 4.39
C ALA A 234 2.28 16.27 5.52
N GLN A 235 1.95 15.83 6.73
CA GLN A 235 1.81 16.69 7.90
C GLN A 235 3.11 17.43 8.25
N SER A 236 4.26 16.75 8.15
CA SER A 236 5.56 17.36 8.41
C SER A 236 5.93 18.47 7.42
N LEU A 237 5.50 18.36 6.16
CA LEU A 237 5.73 19.39 5.14
C LEU A 237 4.89 20.64 5.39
N VAL A 238 3.64 20.48 5.82
CA VAL A 238 2.77 21.61 6.19
C VAL A 238 3.34 22.35 7.40
N THR A 239 3.77 21.63 8.43
CA THR A 239 4.33 22.23 9.65
C THR A 239 5.64 22.99 9.37
N ALA A 240 6.46 22.50 8.43
CA ALA A 240 7.70 23.16 8.03
C ALA A 240 7.49 24.51 7.31
N GLN A 241 6.32 24.74 6.71
CA GLN A 241 5.99 25.99 6.04
C GLN A 241 5.55 27.10 7.01
N VAL A 242 5.07 26.73 8.21
CA VAL A 242 4.63 27.69 9.24
C VAL A 242 5.78 28.04 10.17
N LYS A 243 6.80 28.74 9.69
CA LYS A 243 7.75 29.45 10.55
C LYS A 243 7.20 30.85 10.84
N VAL A 244 6.54 30.99 12.00
CA VAL A 244 6.17 32.31 12.51
C VAL A 244 7.45 32.98 13.03
N PHE A 245 7.95 33.96 12.29
CA PHE A 245 8.97 34.86 12.79
C PHE A 245 8.30 35.96 13.61
N THR A 246 8.34 35.85 14.93
CA THR A 246 8.13 37.01 15.82
C THR A 246 9.34 37.92 15.66
N ARG A 247 9.12 39.14 15.12
CA ARG A 247 10.15 40.20 15.19
C ARG A 247 10.36 40.54 16.66
N PRO A 248 11.60 40.49 17.16
CA PRO A 248 11.89 41.15 18.43
C PRO A 248 11.73 42.66 18.21
N PHE A 249 10.94 43.28 19.04
CA PHE A 249 10.87 44.75 19.16
C PHE A 249 12.10 45.24 19.86
#